data_64da14241342d4fc9bc212919994dcd4
#
_entry.id   64da14241342d4fc9bc212919994dcd4
#
_cell.length_a   1.000
_cell.length_b   1.000
_cell.length_c   1.000
_cell.angle_alpha   90.00
_cell.angle_beta   90.00
_cell.angle_gamma   90.00
#
_symmetry.space_group_name_H-M   'P 1'
#
loop_
_entity.id
_entity.type
_entity.pdbx_description
1 polymer ?
#
loop_
_entity_poly.entity_id
_entity_poly.type
_entity_poly.pdbx_seq_one_letter_code
_entity_poly.pdbx_strand_id
1 'polypeptide(L)'
;MKLLYNAYIYTQDPSHPTESAILIDCERIVAVGEANVLLPQYPNAEKQNMNGRVILPGLTDAHLHLRYYALNLQKIDCETDTKEECLRRVAARAQQTKRCEWILSHG
;
A
#
# COMPACT_ATOMS: atom_id res chain seq x y z
N MET A 1 -12.91 6.10 -20.83
CA MET A 1 -12.23 7.05 -19.90
C MET A 1 -13.00 7.14 -18.61
N LYS A 2 -12.30 7.23 -17.50
CA LYS A 2 -12.86 7.36 -16.15
C LYS A 2 -12.25 8.58 -15.45
N LEU A 3 -13.08 9.46 -14.92
CA LEU A 3 -12.67 10.67 -14.19
C LEU A 3 -12.96 10.50 -12.71
N LEU A 4 -11.91 10.36 -11.91
CA LEU A 4 -11.99 10.40 -10.45
C LEU A 4 -11.90 11.85 -10.01
N TYR A 5 -12.83 12.33 -9.19
CA TYR A 5 -12.88 13.72 -8.72
C TYR A 5 -13.22 13.79 -7.23
N ASN A 6 -13.07 14.99 -6.64
CA ASN A 6 -13.23 15.19 -5.20
C ASN A 6 -12.29 14.28 -4.40
N ALA A 7 -11.01 14.31 -4.75
CA ALA A 7 -9.92 13.55 -4.14
C ALA A 7 -8.82 14.49 -3.65
N TYR A 8 -7.94 14.00 -2.78
CA TYR A 8 -6.65 14.59 -2.48
C TYR A 8 -5.57 13.77 -3.19
N ILE A 9 -5.09 14.28 -4.33
CA ILE A 9 -4.14 13.57 -5.18
C ILE A 9 -2.75 14.14 -4.96
N TYR A 10 -1.84 13.36 -4.39
CA TYR A 10 -0.42 13.72 -4.28
C TYR A 10 0.29 13.28 -5.56
N THR A 11 0.70 14.25 -6.37
CA THR A 11 1.23 13.98 -7.72
C THR A 11 2.69 13.58 -7.76
N GLN A 12 3.46 13.94 -6.72
CA GLN A 12 4.93 13.91 -6.68
C GLN A 12 5.60 14.91 -7.65
N ASP A 13 4.81 15.80 -8.26
CA ASP A 13 5.32 16.92 -9.07
C ASP A 13 5.47 18.15 -8.20
N PRO A 14 6.69 18.72 -8.05
CA PRO A 14 6.89 19.93 -7.26
C PRO A 14 6.10 21.15 -7.73
N SER A 15 5.77 21.21 -9.03
CA SER A 15 5.02 22.32 -9.63
C SER A 15 3.53 22.26 -9.30
N HIS A 16 3.00 21.06 -9.12
CA HIS A 16 1.59 20.77 -8.84
C HIS A 16 1.48 19.67 -7.77
N PRO A 17 1.91 19.91 -6.54
CA PRO A 17 2.09 18.85 -5.52
C PRO A 17 0.80 18.15 -5.12
N THR A 18 -0.33 18.86 -5.24
CA THR A 18 -1.65 18.30 -4.95
C THR A 18 -2.66 18.74 -5.99
N GLU A 19 -3.57 17.82 -6.35
CA GLU A 19 -4.64 18.05 -7.30
C GLU A 19 -5.94 17.40 -6.81
N SER A 20 -7.07 17.70 -7.47
CA SER A 20 -8.39 17.26 -7.01
C SER A 20 -9.11 16.29 -7.95
N ALA A 21 -8.57 16.07 -9.16
CA ALA A 21 -9.12 15.12 -10.12
C ALA A 21 -8.04 14.46 -10.98
N ILE A 22 -8.33 13.25 -11.45
CA ILE A 22 -7.48 12.47 -12.33
C ILE A 22 -8.34 11.76 -13.39
N LEU A 23 -7.95 11.90 -14.64
CA LEU A 23 -8.57 11.22 -15.78
C LEU A 23 -7.72 10.01 -16.18
N ILE A 24 -8.37 8.86 -16.27
CA ILE A 24 -7.75 7.58 -16.62
C ILE A 24 -8.41 7.05 -17.89
N ASP A 25 -7.61 6.59 -18.83
CA ASP A 25 -8.07 5.81 -19.97
C ASP A 25 -7.34 4.47 -20.01
N CYS A 26 -8.10 3.38 -19.90
CA CYS A 26 -7.56 2.05 -19.73
C CYS A 26 -6.56 1.98 -18.55
N GLU A 27 -5.28 1.79 -18.86
CA GLU A 27 -4.19 1.67 -17.86
C GLU A 27 -3.31 2.93 -17.78
N ARG A 28 -3.74 4.05 -18.39
CA ARG A 28 -2.95 5.27 -18.47
C ARG A 28 -3.64 6.46 -17.82
N ILE A 29 -2.87 7.25 -17.11
CA ILE A 29 -3.27 8.59 -16.68
C ILE A 29 -3.18 9.51 -17.88
N VAL A 30 -4.31 10.14 -18.23
CA VAL A 30 -4.43 11.07 -19.36
C VAL A 30 -4.26 12.51 -18.90
N ALA A 31 -4.85 12.84 -17.76
CA ALA A 31 -4.75 14.17 -17.16
C ALA A 31 -4.84 14.11 -15.64
N VAL A 32 -4.15 15.04 -14.97
CA VAL A 32 -4.27 15.29 -13.53
C VAL A 32 -4.45 16.80 -13.38
N GLY A 33 -5.35 17.25 -12.51
CA GLY A 33 -5.62 18.67 -12.34
C GLY A 33 -6.82 18.94 -11.44
N GLU A 34 -7.25 20.20 -11.44
CA GLU A 34 -8.41 20.63 -10.67
C GLU A 34 -9.72 20.04 -11.22
N ALA A 35 -10.58 19.57 -10.30
CA ALA A 35 -11.87 18.99 -10.66
C ALA A 35 -12.78 19.94 -11.44
N ASN A 36 -12.76 21.24 -11.11
CA ASN A 36 -13.53 22.28 -11.79
C ASN A 36 -13.09 22.48 -13.24
N VAL A 37 -11.86 22.13 -13.59
CA VAL A 37 -11.31 22.19 -14.94
C VAL A 37 -11.60 20.91 -15.72
N LEU A 38 -11.29 19.75 -15.12
CA LEU A 38 -11.40 18.46 -15.81
C LEU A 38 -12.86 18.00 -16.01
N LEU A 39 -13.76 18.29 -15.07
CA LEU A 39 -15.18 17.90 -15.18
C LEU A 39 -15.87 18.45 -16.43
N PRO A 40 -15.78 19.76 -16.77
CA PRO A 40 -16.36 20.29 -18.00
C PRO A 40 -15.57 19.91 -19.25
N GLN A 41 -14.28 19.70 -19.15
CA GLN A 41 -13.43 19.34 -20.30
C GLN A 41 -13.72 17.91 -20.80
N TYR A 42 -14.11 16.99 -19.89
CA TYR A 42 -14.39 15.59 -20.22
C TYR A 42 -15.83 15.19 -19.85
N PRO A 43 -16.85 15.76 -20.53
CA PRO A 43 -18.26 15.55 -20.18
C PRO A 43 -18.71 14.08 -20.32
N ASN A 44 -18.12 13.34 -21.27
CA ASN A 44 -18.46 11.95 -21.58
C ASN A 44 -17.65 10.90 -20.79
N ALA A 45 -16.73 11.33 -19.91
CA ALA A 45 -16.03 10.38 -19.05
C ALA A 45 -16.98 9.86 -17.95
N GLU A 46 -16.81 8.59 -17.60
CA GLU A 46 -17.44 8.01 -16.41
C GLU A 46 -16.93 8.75 -15.17
N LYS A 47 -17.82 9.37 -14.40
CA LYS A 47 -17.45 10.19 -13.25
C LYS A 47 -17.60 9.43 -11.95
N GLN A 48 -16.52 9.38 -11.14
CA GLN A 48 -16.53 8.77 -9.82
C GLN A 48 -16.11 9.78 -8.76
N ASN A 49 -17.01 10.07 -7.82
CA ASN A 49 -16.71 10.91 -6.66
C ASN A 49 -15.89 10.09 -5.64
N MET A 50 -14.73 10.59 -5.27
CA MET A 50 -13.83 9.95 -4.30
C MET A 50 -14.13 10.32 -2.85
N ASN A 51 -15.07 11.26 -2.61
CA ASN A 51 -15.49 11.68 -1.27
C ASN A 51 -14.32 12.09 -0.36
N GLY A 52 -13.36 12.84 -0.88
CA GLY A 52 -12.19 13.32 -0.14
C GLY A 52 -11.13 12.25 0.14
N ARG A 53 -11.17 11.10 -0.52
CA ARG A 53 -10.13 10.08 -0.38
C ARG A 53 -8.80 10.54 -0.95
N VAL A 54 -7.73 10.05 -0.34
CA VAL A 54 -6.36 10.30 -0.80
C VAL A 54 -6.00 9.35 -1.93
N ILE A 55 -5.35 9.88 -2.96
CA ILE A 55 -4.75 9.11 -4.06
C ILE A 55 -3.25 9.39 -4.06
N LEU A 56 -2.46 8.33 -4.09
CA LEU A 56 -1.01 8.35 -4.13
C LEU A 56 -0.52 7.53 -5.32
N PRO A 57 0.64 7.85 -5.90
CA PRO A 57 1.35 6.91 -6.76
C PRO A 57 1.59 5.60 -6.06
N GLY A 58 1.57 4.49 -6.80
CA GLY A 58 1.89 3.18 -6.25
C GLY A 58 3.29 3.15 -5.65
N LEU A 59 3.41 2.51 -4.49
CA LEU A 59 4.70 2.35 -3.84
C LEU A 59 5.57 1.38 -4.65
N THR A 60 6.81 1.80 -4.94
CA THR A 60 7.81 0.96 -5.60
C THR A 60 9.00 0.81 -4.68
N ASP A 61 9.30 -0.41 -4.29
CA ASP A 61 10.55 -0.74 -3.60
C ASP A 61 11.53 -1.34 -4.60
N ALA A 62 12.57 -0.58 -4.94
CA ALA A 62 13.59 -1.01 -5.91
C ALA A 62 14.62 -1.96 -5.33
N HIS A 63 14.64 -2.17 -4.00
CA HIS A 63 15.58 -3.05 -3.32
C HIS A 63 14.91 -3.88 -2.23
N LEU A 64 14.06 -4.81 -2.65
CA LEU A 64 13.31 -5.68 -1.73
C LEU A 64 13.87 -7.11 -1.78
N HIS A 65 14.31 -7.60 -0.63
CA HIS A 65 14.63 -9.01 -0.45
C HIS A 65 13.35 -9.84 -0.20
N LEU A 66 12.43 -9.83 -1.15
CA LEU A 66 11.08 -10.41 -1.03
C LEU A 66 11.09 -11.86 -0.53
N ARG A 67 12.04 -12.68 -1.00
CA ARG A 67 12.16 -14.08 -0.56
C ARG A 67 12.44 -14.18 0.94
N TYR A 68 13.38 -13.39 1.45
CA TYR A 68 13.72 -13.40 2.88
C TYR A 68 12.58 -12.85 3.72
N TYR A 69 11.94 -11.78 3.27
CA TYR A 69 10.77 -11.21 3.92
C TYR A 69 9.63 -12.25 4.02
N ALA A 70 9.29 -12.90 2.91
CA ALA A 70 8.23 -13.92 2.86
C ALA A 70 8.53 -15.12 3.78
N LEU A 71 9.79 -15.57 3.83
CA LEU A 71 10.23 -16.63 4.73
C LEU A 71 10.14 -16.19 6.20
N ASN A 72 10.49 -14.95 6.51
CA ASN A 72 10.44 -14.43 7.88
C ASN A 72 9.01 -14.29 8.39
N LEU A 73 8.02 -14.00 7.52
CA LEU A 73 6.60 -13.99 7.92
C LEU A 73 6.10 -15.34 8.46
N GLN A 74 6.77 -16.44 8.12
CA GLN A 74 6.43 -17.79 8.61
C GLN A 74 7.14 -18.14 9.92
N LYS A 75 8.17 -17.39 10.29
CA LYS A 75 8.97 -17.60 11.48
C LYS A 75 8.40 -16.82 12.68
N ILE A 76 8.88 -17.18 13.87
CA ILE A 76 8.61 -16.38 15.06
C ILE A 76 9.52 -15.14 15.01
N ASP A 77 8.93 -13.99 15.21
CA ASP A 77 9.68 -12.78 15.46
C ASP A 77 10.17 -12.78 16.92
N CYS A 78 11.48 -12.98 17.10
CA CYS A 78 12.17 -12.96 18.38
C CYS A 78 12.91 -11.63 18.64
N GLU A 79 12.77 -10.64 17.75
CA GLU A 79 13.24 -9.28 17.98
C GLU A 79 12.31 -8.60 18.99
N THR A 80 12.64 -8.74 20.26
CA THR A 80 11.81 -8.32 21.39
C THR A 80 12.66 -7.57 22.41
N ASP A 81 12.02 -6.66 23.17
CA ASP A 81 12.71 -5.87 24.21
C ASP A 81 13.14 -6.71 25.41
N THR A 82 12.52 -7.88 25.62
CA THR A 82 12.80 -8.73 26.78
C THR A 82 12.90 -10.21 26.41
N LYS A 83 13.73 -10.94 27.13
CA LYS A 83 13.87 -12.40 27.00
C LYS A 83 12.55 -13.11 27.30
N GLU A 84 11.80 -12.63 28.26
CA GLU A 84 10.52 -13.21 28.71
C GLU A 84 9.50 -13.19 27.58
N GLU A 85 9.41 -12.08 26.84
CA GLU A 85 8.52 -11.95 25.69
C GLU A 85 8.93 -12.88 24.54
N CYS A 86 10.22 -12.98 24.25
CA CYS A 86 10.73 -13.94 23.28
C CYS A 86 10.34 -15.38 23.63
N LEU A 87 10.59 -15.79 24.88
CA LEU A 87 10.24 -17.13 25.35
C LEU A 87 8.72 -17.38 25.30
N ARG A 88 7.91 -16.39 25.61
CA ARG A 88 6.46 -16.47 25.52
C ARG A 88 6.00 -16.73 24.08
N ARG A 89 6.56 -16.01 23.08
CA ARG A 89 6.25 -16.22 21.66
C ARG A 89 6.64 -17.60 21.18
N VAL A 90 7.82 -18.08 21.57
CA VAL A 90 8.30 -19.43 21.24
C VAL A 90 7.39 -20.50 21.85
N ALA A 91 7.03 -20.36 23.13
CA ALA A 91 6.13 -21.30 23.81
C ALA A 91 4.73 -21.36 23.15
N ALA A 92 4.18 -20.19 22.78
CA ALA A 92 2.89 -20.13 22.09
C ALA A 92 2.93 -20.86 20.72
N ARG A 93 4.00 -20.67 19.95
CA ARG A 93 4.18 -21.38 18.68
C ARG A 93 4.35 -22.88 18.90
N ALA A 94 5.10 -23.30 19.93
CA ALA A 94 5.32 -24.70 20.23
C ALA A 94 4.02 -25.46 20.52
N GLN A 95 3.05 -24.81 21.17
CA GLN A 95 1.72 -25.39 21.42
C GLN A 95 0.91 -25.63 20.14
N GLN A 96 1.18 -24.86 19.07
CA GLN A 96 0.48 -24.93 17.78
C GLN A 96 1.22 -25.79 16.75
N THR A 97 2.49 -26.15 17.03
CA THR A 97 3.35 -26.89 16.11
C THR A 97 3.23 -28.39 16.38
N LYS A 98 3.09 -29.18 15.32
CA LYS A 98 3.01 -30.63 15.46
C LYS A 98 4.33 -31.21 15.96
N ARG A 99 4.22 -32.35 16.65
CA ARG A 99 5.40 -33.08 17.13
C ARG A 99 6.30 -33.47 15.94
N CYS A 100 7.59 -33.24 16.07
CA CYS A 100 8.62 -33.45 15.04
C CYS A 100 8.66 -32.41 13.91
N GLU A 101 7.94 -31.30 14.00
CA GLU A 101 8.11 -30.14 13.13
C GLU A 101 9.09 -29.13 13.75
N TRP A 102 9.90 -28.49 12.88
CA TRP A 102 10.84 -27.44 13.31
C TRP A 102 10.12 -26.12 13.57
N ILE A 103 10.53 -25.45 14.62
CA ILE A 103 10.15 -24.07 14.91
C ILE A 103 11.32 -23.19 14.51
N LEU A 104 11.06 -22.24 13.60
CA LEU A 104 12.05 -21.32 13.12
C LEU A 104 11.76 -19.92 13.65
N SER A 105 12.80 -19.16 13.96
CA SER A 105 12.73 -17.77 14.40
C SER A 105 13.66 -16.88 13.58
N HIS A 106 13.47 -15.57 13.71
CA HIS A 106 14.38 -14.51 13.30
C HIS A 106 14.45 -13.45 14.41
N GLY A 107 15.48 -12.60 14.37
CA GLY A 107 15.82 -11.61 15.39
C GLY A 107 17.15 -11.91 16.03
#